data_3af71369415964a96ec2d3cfad6cfd24
#
_entry.id   3af71369415964a96ec2d3cfad6cfd24
#
_cell.length_a   1.000
_cell.length_b   1.000
_cell.length_c   1.000
_cell.angle_alpha   90.00
_cell.angle_beta   90.00
_cell.angle_gamma   90.00
#
_symmetry.space_group_name_H-M   'P 1'
#
loop_
_entity.id
_entity.type
_entity.pdbx_description
1 polymer ?
#
loop_
_entity_poly.entity_id
_entity_poly.type
_entity_poly.pdbx_seq_one_letter_code
_entity_poly.pdbx_strand_id
1 'polypeptide(L)'
;KIAAELCQLIQLPHAEYELAIFNNEKGTISKSFLPENSSLIPGNEILAQIFLDYPEDINDLSQHTLDNIFRVFTNSSVDLPRSWTPLAGIKTARDTFIGYLLLDAWIGNSDRHHENWAFVALEGKSYLAPTYDHASCLGRNESDERRAKRLQTKDLGFSVAAYAKKCKSCLYAKVGDQKPLTTFDAFCEAAKLYPQAANIWLDSLEKISPKNTFELFQRIPDNCISSTAIQFAQQILEINQNKLLEFSQDKR
;
A
#
# COMPACT_ATOMS: atom_id res chain seq x y z
N LYS A 1 -3.12 -9.16 -8.04
CA LYS A 1 -2.15 -10.27 -7.98
C LYS A 1 -0.72 -9.75 -7.80
N ILE A 2 -0.19 -8.88 -8.68
CA ILE A 2 1.22 -8.41 -8.60
C ILE A 2 1.53 -7.74 -7.26
N ALA A 3 0.66 -6.86 -6.76
CA ALA A 3 0.85 -6.22 -5.46
C ALA A 3 0.95 -7.24 -4.31
N ALA A 4 0.14 -8.30 -4.32
CA ALA A 4 0.22 -9.36 -3.32
C ALA A 4 1.56 -10.13 -3.39
N GLU A 5 2.06 -10.42 -4.60
CA GLU A 5 3.37 -11.03 -4.76
C GLU A 5 4.52 -10.11 -4.26
N LEU A 6 4.39 -8.80 -4.49
CA LEU A 6 5.35 -7.82 -3.94
C LEU A 6 5.31 -7.77 -2.41
N CYS A 7 4.11 -7.91 -1.80
CA CYS A 7 4.00 -8.06 -0.35
C CYS A 7 4.77 -9.28 0.16
N GLN A 8 4.71 -10.43 -0.55
CA GLN A 8 5.47 -11.63 -0.16
C GLN A 8 6.97 -11.37 -0.14
N LEU A 9 7.50 -10.65 -1.12
CA LEU A 9 8.94 -10.35 -1.17
C LEU A 9 9.43 -9.59 0.08
N ILE A 10 8.63 -8.67 0.59
CA ILE A 10 8.95 -7.90 1.81
C ILE A 10 8.35 -8.51 3.09
N GLN A 11 7.78 -9.71 2.99
CA GLN A 11 7.14 -10.44 4.10
C GLN A 11 6.00 -9.66 4.77
N LEU A 12 5.26 -8.85 4.02
CA LEU A 12 4.13 -8.06 4.51
C LEU A 12 2.84 -8.89 4.51
N PRO A 13 2.02 -8.88 5.58
CA PRO A 13 0.75 -9.59 5.60
C PRO A 13 -0.24 -8.98 4.60
N HIS A 14 -0.80 -9.81 3.73
CA HIS A 14 -1.65 -9.38 2.62
C HIS A 14 -2.74 -10.40 2.31
N ALA A 15 -3.82 -9.96 1.69
CA ALA A 15 -4.81 -10.84 1.12
C ALA A 15 -4.23 -11.58 -0.10
N GLU A 16 -4.58 -12.86 -0.23
CA GLU A 16 -4.17 -13.69 -1.35
C GLU A 16 -5.03 -13.39 -2.58
N TYR A 17 -4.40 -13.28 -3.75
CA TYR A 17 -5.09 -13.07 -5.03
C TYR A 17 -4.59 -14.05 -6.07
N GLU A 18 -5.52 -14.60 -6.86
CA GLU A 18 -5.22 -15.41 -8.03
C GLU A 18 -5.84 -14.80 -9.29
N LEU A 19 -5.18 -15.03 -10.43
CA LEU A 19 -5.76 -14.65 -11.72
C LEU A 19 -6.92 -15.58 -12.04
N ALA A 20 -7.99 -15.02 -12.55
CA ALA A 20 -9.21 -15.74 -12.86
C ALA A 20 -9.86 -15.24 -14.17
N ILE A 21 -10.68 -16.10 -14.76
CA ILE A 21 -11.59 -15.75 -15.86
C ILE A 21 -13.00 -16.10 -15.40
N PHE A 22 -13.89 -15.12 -15.46
CA PHE A 22 -15.31 -15.32 -15.20
C PHE A 22 -16.13 -14.69 -16.33
N ASN A 23 -17.05 -15.44 -16.94
CA ASN A 23 -17.84 -15.01 -18.10
C ASN A 23 -16.98 -14.41 -19.24
N ASN A 24 -15.84 -15.04 -19.54
CA ASN A 24 -14.84 -14.59 -20.52
C ASN A 24 -14.13 -13.26 -20.17
N GLU A 25 -14.38 -12.68 -19.00
CA GLU A 25 -13.67 -11.50 -18.50
C GLU A 25 -12.52 -11.91 -17.60
N LYS A 26 -11.37 -11.26 -17.80
CA LYS A 26 -10.18 -11.48 -16.97
C LYS A 26 -10.27 -10.64 -15.71
N GLY A 27 -9.91 -11.25 -14.57
CA GLY A 27 -9.93 -10.60 -13.30
C GLY A 27 -9.04 -11.29 -12.28
N THR A 28 -9.32 -11.04 -11.02
CA THR A 28 -8.70 -11.72 -9.89
C THR A 28 -9.78 -12.26 -8.95
N ILE A 29 -9.47 -13.38 -8.30
CA ILE A 29 -10.22 -13.88 -7.16
C ILE A 29 -9.35 -13.77 -5.91
N SER A 30 -9.99 -13.55 -4.77
CA SER A 30 -9.32 -13.55 -3.47
C SER A 30 -10.03 -14.52 -2.55
N LYS A 31 -9.26 -15.38 -1.90
CA LYS A 31 -9.78 -16.18 -0.80
C LYS A 31 -10.09 -15.23 0.37
N SER A 32 -11.24 -15.40 1.02
CA SER A 32 -11.54 -14.66 2.23
C SER A 32 -10.45 -14.92 3.28
N PHE A 33 -9.88 -13.84 3.80
CA PHE A 33 -8.96 -13.91 4.94
C PHE A 33 -9.70 -13.84 6.28
N LEU A 34 -11.03 -13.70 6.25
CA LEU A 34 -11.86 -13.64 7.46
C LEU A 34 -12.06 -15.05 8.03
N PRO A 35 -11.70 -15.26 9.30
CA PRO A 35 -12.09 -16.48 10.01
C PRO A 35 -13.61 -16.62 10.12
N GLU A 36 -14.09 -17.84 10.32
CA GLU A 36 -15.50 -18.05 10.66
C GLU A 36 -15.88 -17.27 11.92
N ASN A 37 -17.09 -16.74 11.93
CA ASN A 37 -17.64 -15.93 13.03
C ASN A 37 -16.85 -14.64 13.34
N SER A 38 -16.10 -14.13 12.37
CA SER A 38 -15.44 -12.82 12.47
C SER A 38 -16.16 -11.76 11.63
N SER A 39 -15.90 -10.50 11.94
CA SER A 39 -16.38 -9.35 11.18
C SER A 39 -15.21 -8.48 10.73
N LEU A 40 -15.31 -7.93 9.52
CA LEU A 40 -14.42 -6.89 9.04
C LEU A 40 -14.99 -5.54 9.44
N ILE A 41 -14.19 -4.74 10.11
CA ILE A 41 -14.54 -3.36 10.51
C ILE A 41 -13.61 -2.43 9.74
N PRO A 42 -14.07 -1.77 8.67
CA PRO A 42 -13.25 -0.89 7.86
C PRO A 42 -12.85 0.40 8.61
N GLY A 43 -11.81 1.05 8.12
CA GLY A 43 -11.21 2.21 8.78
C GLY A 43 -12.17 3.39 8.96
N ASN A 44 -13.09 3.63 8.04
CA ASN A 44 -14.12 4.67 8.21
C ASN A 44 -15.01 4.41 9.43
N GLU A 45 -15.47 3.17 9.64
CA GLU A 45 -16.25 2.81 10.82
C GLU A 45 -15.43 2.94 12.12
N ILE A 46 -14.16 2.52 12.09
CA ILE A 46 -13.26 2.64 13.23
C ILE A 46 -13.02 4.13 13.58
N LEU A 47 -12.76 4.96 12.57
CA LEU A 47 -12.53 6.39 12.75
C LEU A 47 -13.77 7.10 13.27
N ALA A 48 -14.97 6.77 12.75
CA ALA A 48 -16.25 7.34 13.21
C ALA A 48 -16.58 6.97 14.66
N GLN A 49 -16.12 5.84 15.17
CA GLN A 49 -16.29 5.46 16.58
C GLN A 49 -15.43 6.32 17.53
N ILE A 50 -14.32 6.86 17.05
CA ILE A 50 -13.35 7.62 17.87
C ILE A 50 -13.54 9.14 17.69
N PHE A 51 -13.84 9.56 16.47
CA PHE A 51 -13.98 10.97 16.08
C PHE A 51 -15.43 11.26 15.73
N LEU A 52 -16.16 11.98 16.62
CA LEU A 52 -17.61 12.24 16.47
C LEU A 52 -17.98 12.98 15.17
N ASP A 53 -17.06 13.80 14.66
CA ASP A 53 -17.26 14.58 13.43
C ASP A 53 -16.63 13.90 12.20
N TYR A 54 -16.35 12.60 12.26
CA TYR A 54 -15.80 11.88 11.10
C TYR A 54 -16.86 11.84 9.99
N PRO A 55 -16.50 12.20 8.73
CA PRO A 55 -17.47 12.30 7.64
C PRO A 55 -18.17 10.96 7.35
N GLU A 56 -19.48 11.00 7.17
CA GLU A 56 -20.28 9.85 6.71
C GLU A 56 -20.09 9.59 5.20
N ASP A 57 -19.77 10.64 4.42
CA ASP A 57 -19.51 10.50 2.98
C ASP A 57 -18.18 9.78 2.77
N ILE A 58 -18.24 8.60 2.16
CA ILE A 58 -17.08 7.78 1.80
C ILE A 58 -16.05 8.52 0.94
N ASN A 59 -16.47 9.54 0.19
CA ASN A 59 -15.58 10.33 -0.65
C ASN A 59 -14.94 11.51 0.11
N ASP A 60 -15.44 11.86 1.29
CA ASP A 60 -14.85 12.88 2.14
C ASP A 60 -13.72 12.28 2.99
N LEU A 61 -12.50 12.41 2.51
CA LEU A 61 -11.29 11.96 3.19
C LEU A 61 -10.60 13.07 4.00
N SER A 62 -11.23 14.21 4.23
CA SER A 62 -10.63 15.39 4.89
C SER A 62 -10.11 15.12 6.31
N GLN A 63 -10.67 14.11 6.99
CA GLN A 63 -10.21 13.65 8.30
C GLN A 63 -9.40 12.34 8.26
N HIS A 64 -9.17 11.75 7.08
CA HIS A 64 -8.34 10.57 6.92
C HIS A 64 -6.86 10.96 6.97
N THR A 65 -6.36 11.23 8.16
CA THR A 65 -4.99 11.71 8.42
C THR A 65 -4.15 10.64 9.13
N LEU A 66 -2.84 10.72 8.99
CA LEU A 66 -1.93 9.83 9.71
C LEU A 66 -2.09 9.96 11.23
N ASP A 67 -2.29 11.19 11.73
CA ASP A 67 -2.50 11.43 13.16
C ASP A 67 -3.74 10.69 13.67
N ASN A 68 -4.89 10.84 12.99
CA ASN A 68 -6.12 10.17 13.37
C ASN A 68 -5.96 8.64 13.34
N ILE A 69 -5.31 8.08 12.32
CA ILE A 69 -5.06 6.64 12.21
C ILE A 69 -4.14 6.16 13.35
N PHE A 70 -3.05 6.87 13.64
CA PHE A 70 -2.14 6.46 14.73
C PHE A 70 -2.78 6.63 16.12
N ARG A 71 -3.69 7.57 16.29
CA ARG A 71 -4.52 7.68 17.52
C ARG A 71 -5.44 6.48 17.68
N VAL A 72 -5.99 5.94 16.57
CA VAL A 72 -6.73 4.66 16.62
C VAL A 72 -5.86 3.56 17.21
N PHE A 73 -4.65 3.34 16.67
CA PHE A 73 -3.73 2.31 17.17
C PHE A 73 -3.23 2.53 18.60
N THR A 74 -3.27 3.77 19.09
CA THR A 74 -2.89 4.10 20.47
C THR A 74 -4.04 3.84 21.45
N ASN A 75 -5.27 4.13 21.02
CA ASN A 75 -6.45 4.07 21.88
C ASN A 75 -7.17 2.71 21.84
N SER A 76 -6.88 1.89 20.82
CA SER A 76 -7.51 0.59 20.61
C SER A 76 -6.53 -0.54 20.91
N SER A 77 -7.01 -1.59 21.59
CA SER A 77 -6.24 -2.84 21.72
C SER A 77 -6.38 -3.64 20.43
N VAL A 78 -5.40 -3.50 19.56
CA VAL A 78 -5.37 -4.19 18.25
C VAL A 78 -4.11 -5.04 18.15
N ASP A 79 -4.32 -6.33 17.91
CA ASP A 79 -3.26 -7.29 17.71
C ASP A 79 -2.76 -7.30 16.26
N LEU A 80 -1.60 -7.92 16.04
CA LEU A 80 -1.04 -8.18 14.71
C LEU A 80 -2.02 -8.98 13.83
N PRO A 81 -1.89 -8.92 12.50
CA PRO A 81 -2.65 -9.77 11.58
C PRO A 81 -2.51 -11.25 11.97
N ARG A 82 -3.63 -11.96 11.96
CA ARG A 82 -3.66 -13.38 12.33
C ARG A 82 -2.89 -14.22 11.33
N SER A 83 -2.35 -15.34 11.84
CA SER A 83 -1.64 -16.34 11.01
C SER A 83 -0.45 -15.78 10.21
N TRP A 84 0.05 -14.61 10.60
CA TRP A 84 1.24 -14.01 10.02
C TRP A 84 2.39 -14.01 11.02
N THR A 85 3.60 -14.35 10.55
CA THR A 85 4.81 -14.28 11.34
C THR A 85 5.51 -12.95 11.08
N PRO A 86 5.58 -12.04 12.06
CA PRO A 86 6.17 -10.73 11.86
C PRO A 86 7.69 -10.78 11.68
N LEU A 87 8.24 -9.80 10.97
CA LEU A 87 9.67 -9.55 10.95
C LEU A 87 10.17 -9.26 12.37
N ALA A 88 11.42 -9.67 12.66
CA ALA A 88 12.03 -9.41 13.95
C ALA A 88 12.02 -7.90 14.25
N GLY A 89 11.42 -7.52 15.36
CA GLY A 89 11.26 -6.12 15.77
C GLY A 89 9.92 -5.46 15.42
N ILE A 90 9.11 -6.02 14.53
CA ILE A 90 7.71 -5.61 14.32
C ILE A 90 6.86 -6.26 15.42
N LYS A 91 6.28 -5.43 16.29
CA LYS A 91 5.62 -5.90 17.51
C LYS A 91 4.14 -5.52 17.62
N THR A 92 3.70 -4.53 16.87
CA THR A 92 2.37 -3.95 16.99
C THR A 92 1.66 -3.86 15.64
N ALA A 93 0.33 -3.79 15.67
CA ALA A 93 -0.50 -3.49 14.49
C ALA A 93 -0.07 -2.17 13.82
N ARG A 94 0.29 -1.16 14.60
CA ARG A 94 0.83 0.11 14.11
C ARG A 94 2.14 -0.07 13.34
N ASP A 95 3.09 -0.86 13.87
CA ASP A 95 4.35 -1.14 13.18
C ASP A 95 4.10 -1.83 11.84
N THR A 96 3.10 -2.71 11.78
CA THR A 96 2.67 -3.39 10.56
C THR A 96 2.03 -2.40 9.57
N PHE A 97 1.20 -1.47 10.04
CA PHE A 97 0.56 -0.46 9.20
C PHE A 97 1.59 0.48 8.55
N ILE A 98 2.71 0.76 9.21
CA ILE A 98 3.84 1.48 8.59
C ILE A 98 4.39 0.70 7.40
N GLY A 99 4.42 -0.63 7.46
CA GLY A 99 4.72 -1.48 6.30
C GLY A 99 3.71 -1.34 5.16
N TYR A 100 2.42 -1.13 5.45
CA TYR A 100 1.41 -0.86 4.41
C TYR A 100 1.70 0.47 3.70
N LEU A 101 2.10 1.49 4.44
CA LEU A 101 2.48 2.78 3.87
C LEU A 101 3.78 2.70 3.05
N LEU A 102 4.75 1.87 3.48
CA LEU A 102 5.94 1.58 2.67
C LEU A 102 5.57 0.90 1.35
N LEU A 103 4.70 -0.11 1.40
CA LEU A 103 4.20 -0.78 0.20
C LEU A 103 3.54 0.22 -0.74
N ASP A 104 2.62 1.06 -0.23
CA ASP A 104 1.92 2.07 -1.02
C ASP A 104 2.91 3.05 -1.68
N ALA A 105 3.96 3.45 -0.98
CA ALA A 105 5.01 4.28 -1.53
C ALA A 105 5.82 3.56 -2.61
N TRP A 106 6.14 2.27 -2.41
CA TRP A 106 6.92 1.48 -3.34
C TRP A 106 6.17 1.22 -4.65
N ILE A 107 4.91 0.77 -4.56
CA ILE A 107 4.09 0.42 -5.73
C ILE A 107 3.32 1.61 -6.33
N GLY A 108 3.39 2.79 -5.70
CA GLY A 108 2.63 3.97 -6.09
C GLY A 108 1.12 3.76 -5.98
N ASN A 109 0.65 3.13 -4.89
CA ASN A 109 -0.77 2.88 -4.65
C ASN A 109 -1.49 4.17 -4.27
N SER A 110 -2.45 4.58 -5.09
CA SER A 110 -3.20 5.82 -4.88
C SER A 110 -4.59 5.62 -4.26
N ASP A 111 -4.83 4.46 -3.65
CA ASP A 111 -6.18 4.07 -3.23
C ASP A 111 -6.25 3.57 -1.78
N ARG A 112 -5.33 4.00 -0.90
CA ARG A 112 -5.39 3.72 0.54
C ARG A 112 -6.41 4.63 1.21
N HIS A 113 -7.67 4.61 0.75
CA HIS A 113 -8.74 5.31 1.46
C HIS A 113 -9.19 4.53 2.72
N HIS A 114 -10.07 5.11 3.50
CA HIS A 114 -10.44 4.60 4.82
C HIS A 114 -11.16 3.24 4.82
N GLU A 115 -11.62 2.74 3.67
CA GLU A 115 -12.17 1.39 3.55
C GLU A 115 -11.13 0.35 3.10
N ASN A 116 -9.93 0.78 2.63
CA ASN A 116 -8.87 -0.11 2.18
C ASN A 116 -7.86 -0.47 3.30
N TRP A 117 -8.27 -0.30 4.54
CA TRP A 117 -7.68 -0.89 5.72
C TRP A 117 -8.78 -1.18 6.74
N ALA A 118 -8.57 -2.17 7.60
CA ALA A 118 -9.63 -2.64 8.49
C ALA A 118 -9.06 -3.34 9.73
N PHE A 119 -9.93 -3.56 10.71
CA PHE A 119 -9.73 -4.54 11.76
C PHE A 119 -10.60 -5.78 11.51
N VAL A 120 -10.12 -6.92 11.97
CA VAL A 120 -10.89 -8.16 12.04
C VAL A 120 -11.30 -8.35 13.50
N ALA A 121 -12.59 -8.27 13.79
CA ALA A 121 -13.14 -8.56 15.12
C ALA A 121 -13.46 -10.07 15.22
N LEU A 122 -12.91 -10.71 16.23
CA LEU A 122 -13.13 -12.13 16.49
C LEU A 122 -13.01 -12.42 17.99
N GLU A 123 -14.04 -13.05 18.57
CA GLU A 123 -14.04 -13.50 19.98
C GLU A 123 -13.69 -12.39 20.97
N GLY A 124 -14.19 -11.18 20.74
CA GLY A 124 -13.97 -10.01 21.60
C GLY A 124 -12.58 -9.36 21.47
N LYS A 125 -11.77 -9.81 20.51
CA LYS A 125 -10.47 -9.22 20.17
C LYS A 125 -10.50 -8.57 18.80
N SER A 126 -9.62 -7.58 18.60
CA SER A 126 -9.42 -6.93 17.31
C SER A 126 -8.01 -7.22 16.79
N TYR A 127 -7.91 -7.53 15.52
CA TYR A 127 -6.67 -7.78 14.80
C TYR A 127 -6.58 -6.84 13.60
N LEU A 128 -5.39 -6.36 13.26
CA LEU A 128 -5.23 -5.65 11.98
C LEU A 128 -5.51 -6.62 10.83
N ALA A 129 -6.36 -6.24 9.89
CA ALA A 129 -6.55 -7.01 8.67
C ALA A 129 -5.26 -7.05 7.85
N PRO A 130 -4.91 -8.16 7.17
CA PRO A 130 -3.85 -8.13 6.17
C PRO A 130 -4.17 -7.07 5.12
N THR A 131 -3.15 -6.43 4.52
CA THR A 131 -3.41 -5.39 3.51
C THR A 131 -4.10 -5.97 2.27
N TYR A 132 -5.04 -5.23 1.71
CA TYR A 132 -5.88 -5.67 0.58
C TYR A 132 -6.19 -4.49 -0.35
N ASP A 133 -6.77 -4.80 -1.51
CA ASP A 133 -7.25 -3.86 -2.53
C ASP A 133 -6.22 -2.81 -3.00
N HIS A 134 -5.18 -3.30 -3.71
CA HIS A 134 -4.13 -2.46 -4.28
C HIS A 134 -4.32 -2.29 -5.81
N ALA A 135 -5.57 -2.20 -6.27
CA ALA A 135 -5.85 -2.16 -7.72
C ALA A 135 -5.33 -0.90 -8.41
N SER A 136 -5.20 0.22 -7.69
CA SER A 136 -4.77 1.52 -8.23
C SER A 136 -3.26 1.77 -8.07
N CYS A 137 -2.43 0.78 -8.43
CA CYS A 137 -0.97 0.87 -8.31
C CYS A 137 -0.25 0.59 -9.63
N LEU A 138 1.08 0.76 -9.66
CA LEU A 138 1.97 0.40 -10.77
C LEU A 138 1.58 0.99 -12.12
N GLY A 139 0.91 2.14 -12.11
CA GLY A 139 0.47 2.81 -13.31
C GLY A 139 -0.68 2.12 -14.06
N ARG A 140 -1.48 1.29 -13.38
CA ARG A 140 -2.59 0.55 -13.98
C ARG A 140 -3.56 1.45 -14.75
N ASN A 141 -3.79 2.66 -14.27
CA ASN A 141 -4.75 3.59 -14.88
C ASN A 141 -4.19 4.36 -16.10
N GLU A 142 -2.90 4.20 -16.46
CA GLU A 142 -2.33 4.75 -17.69
C GLU A 142 -2.58 3.81 -18.87
N SER A 143 -2.88 4.35 -20.05
CA SER A 143 -2.93 3.55 -21.29
C SER A 143 -1.53 3.16 -21.75
N ASP A 144 -1.41 2.10 -22.55
CA ASP A 144 -0.11 1.66 -23.09
C ASP A 144 0.56 2.74 -23.97
N GLU A 145 -0.23 3.53 -24.70
CA GLU A 145 0.32 4.65 -25.47
C GLU A 145 0.94 5.69 -24.53
N ARG A 146 0.28 6.00 -23.42
CA ARG A 146 0.83 6.96 -22.42
C ARG A 146 2.03 6.38 -21.70
N ARG A 147 2.00 5.09 -21.33
CA ARG A 147 3.16 4.40 -20.73
C ARG A 147 4.36 4.46 -21.68
N ALA A 148 4.16 4.09 -22.96
CA ALA A 148 5.23 4.12 -23.96
C ALA A 148 5.81 5.54 -24.15
N LYS A 149 4.96 6.56 -24.21
CA LYS A 149 5.41 7.97 -24.27
C LYS A 149 6.24 8.36 -23.06
N ARG A 150 5.81 7.97 -21.84
CA ARG A 150 6.54 8.26 -20.60
C ARG A 150 7.88 7.52 -20.52
N LEU A 151 7.96 6.30 -21.04
CA LEU A 151 9.19 5.50 -21.10
C LEU A 151 10.23 6.08 -22.05
N GLN A 152 9.79 6.71 -23.16
CA GLN A 152 10.67 7.17 -24.24
C GLN A 152 10.96 8.68 -24.20
N THR A 153 10.22 9.44 -23.40
CA THR A 153 10.31 10.92 -23.41
C THR A 153 11.65 11.42 -22.85
N LYS A 154 12.12 12.53 -23.44
CA LYS A 154 13.21 13.33 -22.88
C LYS A 154 12.68 14.44 -21.96
N ASP A 155 11.37 14.69 -21.94
CA ASP A 155 10.74 15.64 -21.04
C ASP A 155 10.67 15.06 -19.62
N LEU A 156 11.51 15.60 -18.74
CA LEU A 156 11.56 15.17 -17.33
C LEU A 156 10.23 15.39 -16.61
N GLY A 157 9.41 16.36 -17.01
CA GLY A 157 8.09 16.64 -16.44
C GLY A 157 7.02 15.60 -16.82
N PHE A 158 7.27 14.82 -17.88
CA PHE A 158 6.36 13.77 -18.38
C PHE A 158 6.93 12.35 -18.25
N SER A 159 8.11 12.18 -17.69
CA SER A 159 8.78 10.88 -17.51
C SER A 159 8.06 9.95 -16.53
N VAL A 160 8.52 8.69 -16.47
CA VAL A 160 8.06 7.72 -15.44
C VAL A 160 8.38 8.24 -14.04
N ALA A 161 9.52 8.88 -13.83
CA ALA A 161 9.89 9.50 -12.56
C ALA A 161 8.92 10.62 -12.16
N ALA A 162 8.49 11.46 -13.12
CA ALA A 162 7.47 12.49 -12.87
C ALA A 162 6.10 11.88 -12.53
N TYR A 163 5.75 10.73 -13.10
CA TYR A 163 4.55 9.99 -12.75
C TYR A 163 4.65 9.45 -11.31
N ALA A 164 5.70 8.70 -11.00
CA ALA A 164 5.93 8.11 -9.68
C ALA A 164 5.94 9.17 -8.56
N LYS A 165 6.59 10.30 -8.79
CA LYS A 165 6.64 11.44 -7.85
C LYS A 165 5.26 12.03 -7.53
N LYS A 166 4.28 11.90 -8.45
CA LYS A 166 2.94 12.50 -8.32
C LYS A 166 1.89 11.53 -7.79
N CYS A 167 2.24 10.27 -7.52
CA CYS A 167 1.31 9.32 -6.92
C CYS A 167 0.83 9.84 -5.57
N LYS A 168 -0.46 10.18 -5.49
CA LYS A 168 -1.08 10.68 -4.27
C LYS A 168 -1.61 9.52 -3.45
N SER A 169 -1.45 9.59 -2.16
CA SER A 169 -2.19 8.74 -1.24
C SER A 169 -3.61 9.30 -1.02
N CYS A 170 -4.44 8.55 -0.31
CA CYS A 170 -5.70 9.07 0.22
C CYS A 170 -5.55 9.61 1.66
N LEU A 171 -4.33 9.96 2.07
CA LEU A 171 -3.98 10.42 3.41
C LEU A 171 -3.62 11.90 3.40
N TYR A 172 -4.13 12.65 4.36
CA TYR A 172 -3.80 14.05 4.56
C TYR A 172 -2.79 14.23 5.70
N ALA A 173 -1.97 15.28 5.64
CA ALA A 173 -1.06 15.59 6.73
C ALA A 173 -1.82 16.10 7.96
N LYS A 174 -2.83 16.93 7.74
CA LYS A 174 -3.67 17.52 8.79
C LYS A 174 -5.12 17.60 8.34
N VAL A 175 -6.03 17.61 9.30
CA VAL A 175 -7.44 17.92 9.06
C VAL A 175 -7.55 19.32 8.45
N GLY A 176 -8.32 19.44 7.38
CA GLY A 176 -8.53 20.69 6.62
C GLY A 176 -7.53 20.95 5.49
N ASP A 177 -6.52 20.12 5.30
CA ASP A 177 -5.64 20.23 4.15
C ASP A 177 -6.42 20.05 2.85
N GLN A 178 -6.06 20.86 1.83
CA GLN A 178 -6.74 20.82 0.52
C GLN A 178 -6.22 19.72 -0.42
N LYS A 179 -5.09 19.10 -0.10
CA LYS A 179 -4.45 18.09 -0.95
C LYS A 179 -3.90 16.96 -0.08
N PRO A 180 -4.13 15.71 -0.51
CA PRO A 180 -3.51 14.57 0.17
C PRO A 180 -1.99 14.57 -0.04
N LEU A 181 -1.30 13.90 0.86
CA LEU A 181 0.12 13.59 0.74
C LEU A 181 0.38 12.73 -0.50
N THR A 182 1.60 12.80 -1.04
CA THR A 182 2.05 11.73 -1.94
C THR A 182 2.22 10.43 -1.15
N THR A 183 2.21 9.30 -1.84
CA THR A 183 2.43 7.98 -1.19
C THR A 183 3.79 7.95 -0.48
N PHE A 184 4.81 8.56 -1.08
CA PHE A 184 6.13 8.70 -0.48
C PHE A 184 6.11 9.59 0.77
N ASP A 185 5.46 10.77 0.71
CA ASP A 185 5.42 11.68 1.85
C ASP A 185 4.63 11.07 3.02
N ALA A 186 3.56 10.31 2.74
CA ALA A 186 2.80 9.60 3.76
C ALA A 186 3.68 8.59 4.53
N PHE A 187 4.50 7.81 3.81
CA PHE A 187 5.47 6.93 4.47
C PHE A 187 6.54 7.73 5.24
N CYS A 188 7.08 8.80 4.67
CA CYS A 188 8.10 9.62 5.33
C CYS A 188 7.61 10.25 6.64
N GLU A 189 6.37 10.75 6.67
CA GLU A 189 5.78 11.28 7.91
C GLU A 189 5.59 10.18 8.96
N ALA A 190 5.12 8.99 8.58
CA ALA A 190 5.04 7.85 9.48
C ALA A 190 6.42 7.41 10.00
N ALA A 191 7.43 7.40 9.13
CA ALA A 191 8.80 7.02 9.48
C ALA A 191 9.47 8.00 10.44
N LYS A 192 9.12 9.29 10.38
CA LYS A 192 9.60 10.28 11.37
C LYS A 192 9.04 10.00 12.76
N LEU A 193 7.79 9.57 12.85
CA LEU A 193 7.12 9.26 14.11
C LEU A 193 7.57 7.91 14.69
N TYR A 194 7.82 6.93 13.83
CA TYR A 194 8.13 5.54 14.24
C TYR A 194 9.34 4.99 13.48
N PRO A 195 10.52 5.56 13.68
CA PRO A 195 11.72 5.26 12.89
C PRO A 195 12.18 3.79 13.01
N GLN A 196 11.98 3.16 14.16
CA GLN A 196 12.37 1.76 14.35
C GLN A 196 11.59 0.81 13.44
N ALA A 197 10.26 0.93 13.39
CA ALA A 197 9.43 0.12 12.51
C ALA A 197 9.72 0.43 11.03
N ALA A 198 9.86 1.71 10.68
CA ALA A 198 10.17 2.12 9.31
C ALA A 198 11.50 1.56 8.82
N ASN A 199 12.54 1.57 9.64
CA ASN A 199 13.86 1.01 9.27
C ASN A 199 13.79 -0.49 9.03
N ILE A 200 13.05 -1.26 9.85
CA ILE A 200 12.87 -2.70 9.64
C ILE A 200 12.23 -2.98 8.26
N TRP A 201 11.22 -2.21 7.89
CA TRP A 201 10.56 -2.35 6.59
C TRP A 201 11.46 -1.91 5.43
N LEU A 202 12.26 -0.84 5.60
CA LEU A 202 13.25 -0.39 4.62
C LEU A 202 14.37 -1.43 4.46
N ASP A 203 14.86 -2.03 5.54
CA ASP A 203 15.86 -3.12 5.49
C ASP A 203 15.31 -4.38 4.78
N SER A 204 13.99 -4.63 4.88
CA SER A 204 13.34 -5.70 4.11
C SER A 204 13.26 -5.34 2.62
N LEU A 205 12.92 -4.10 2.30
CA LEU A 205 12.85 -3.60 0.92
C LEU A 205 14.23 -3.58 0.24
N GLU A 206 15.30 -3.22 0.96
CA GLU A 206 16.68 -3.16 0.46
C GLU A 206 17.17 -4.51 -0.09
N LYS A 207 16.67 -5.62 0.44
CA LYS A 207 17.02 -6.98 -0.02
C LYS A 207 16.40 -7.36 -1.36
N ILE A 208 15.45 -6.59 -1.86
CA ILE A 208 14.74 -6.90 -3.09
C ILE A 208 15.51 -6.31 -4.28
N SER A 209 15.97 -7.19 -5.16
CA SER A 209 16.63 -6.78 -6.40
C SER A 209 15.61 -6.52 -7.53
N PRO A 210 15.96 -5.70 -8.54
CA PRO A 210 15.15 -5.56 -9.76
C PRO A 210 14.84 -6.89 -10.45
N LYS A 211 15.72 -7.89 -10.31
CA LYS A 211 15.50 -9.25 -10.83
C LYS A 211 14.33 -9.93 -10.12
N ASN A 212 14.25 -9.82 -8.79
CA ASN A 212 13.14 -10.42 -8.03
C ASN A 212 11.79 -9.88 -8.50
N THR A 213 11.68 -8.56 -8.67
CA THR A 213 10.43 -7.93 -9.14
C THR A 213 10.13 -8.30 -10.59
N PHE A 214 11.15 -8.36 -11.47
CA PHE A 214 10.97 -8.76 -12.87
C PHE A 214 10.47 -10.21 -13.01
N GLU A 215 11.00 -11.14 -12.24
CA GLU A 215 10.57 -12.55 -12.21
C GLU A 215 9.09 -12.70 -11.81
N LEU A 216 8.53 -11.79 -11.00
CA LEU A 216 7.10 -11.77 -10.69
C LEU A 216 6.26 -11.47 -11.94
N PHE A 217 6.67 -10.47 -12.73
CA PHE A 217 5.96 -10.13 -13.97
C PHE A 217 6.02 -11.24 -15.00
N GLN A 218 7.14 -11.97 -15.08
CA GLN A 218 7.29 -13.10 -16.02
C GLN A 218 6.36 -14.27 -15.72
N ARG A 219 5.82 -14.38 -14.49
CA ARG A 219 4.83 -15.41 -14.11
C ARG A 219 3.40 -15.05 -14.52
N ILE A 220 3.16 -13.81 -14.94
CA ILE A 220 1.85 -13.38 -15.41
C ILE A 220 1.68 -13.80 -16.88
N PRO A 221 0.56 -14.44 -17.25
CA PRO A 221 0.33 -14.81 -18.66
C PRO A 221 0.38 -13.60 -19.59
N ASP A 222 1.01 -13.74 -20.76
CA ASP A 222 1.22 -12.65 -21.74
C ASP A 222 -0.08 -11.94 -22.16
N ASN A 223 -1.20 -12.67 -22.13
CA ASN A 223 -2.50 -12.10 -22.47
C ASN A 223 -3.14 -11.31 -21.33
N CYS A 224 -2.52 -11.23 -20.15
CA CYS A 224 -3.04 -10.51 -18.97
C CYS A 224 -2.35 -9.16 -18.73
N ILE A 225 -1.15 -8.97 -19.27
CA ILE A 225 -0.39 -7.73 -19.12
C ILE A 225 0.47 -7.51 -20.38
N SER A 226 0.58 -6.28 -20.84
CA SER A 226 1.45 -5.94 -21.96
C SER A 226 2.92 -5.76 -21.54
N SER A 227 3.84 -5.97 -22.48
CA SER A 227 5.27 -5.70 -22.24
C SER A 227 5.54 -4.24 -21.87
N THR A 228 4.79 -3.30 -22.44
CA THR A 228 4.85 -1.87 -22.10
C THR A 228 4.43 -1.61 -20.65
N ALA A 229 3.36 -2.27 -20.19
CA ALA A 229 2.91 -2.16 -18.82
C ALA A 229 3.92 -2.76 -17.83
N ILE A 230 4.56 -3.90 -18.18
CA ILE A 230 5.63 -4.49 -17.38
C ILE A 230 6.82 -3.53 -17.24
N GLN A 231 7.32 -2.98 -18.35
CA GLN A 231 8.45 -2.04 -18.32
C GLN A 231 8.12 -0.80 -17.50
N PHE A 232 6.91 -0.26 -17.64
CA PHE A 232 6.47 0.91 -16.90
C PHE A 232 6.38 0.64 -15.39
N ALA A 233 5.77 -0.49 -15.00
CA ALA A 233 5.64 -0.90 -13.61
C ALA A 233 7.00 -1.19 -12.97
N GLN A 234 7.89 -1.88 -13.70
CA GLN A 234 9.24 -2.17 -13.24
C GLN A 234 10.02 -0.88 -12.96
N GLN A 235 9.93 0.11 -13.86
CA GLN A 235 10.62 1.38 -13.67
C GLN A 235 10.03 2.19 -12.49
N ILE A 236 8.70 2.13 -12.25
CA ILE A 236 8.10 2.72 -11.05
C ILE A 236 8.71 2.11 -9.79
N LEU A 237 8.76 0.76 -9.71
CA LEU A 237 9.30 0.04 -8.56
C LEU A 237 10.76 0.45 -8.29
N GLU A 238 11.60 0.49 -9.31
CA GLU A 238 13.02 0.87 -9.19
C GLU A 238 13.18 2.32 -8.70
N ILE A 239 12.44 3.27 -9.30
CA ILE A 239 12.50 4.69 -8.92
C ILE A 239 12.05 4.87 -7.47
N ASN A 240 10.93 4.27 -7.08
CA ASN A 240 10.39 4.42 -5.74
C ASN A 240 11.26 3.72 -4.69
N GLN A 241 11.78 2.55 -4.99
CA GLN A 241 12.72 1.83 -4.11
C GLN A 241 13.97 2.66 -3.85
N ASN A 242 14.62 3.17 -4.89
CA ASN A 242 15.81 4.01 -4.74
C ASN A 242 15.52 5.22 -3.86
N LYS A 243 14.41 5.92 -4.12
CA LYS A 243 14.01 7.08 -3.34
C LYS A 243 13.74 6.77 -1.86
N LEU A 244 13.13 5.61 -1.57
CA LEU A 244 12.86 5.14 -0.21
C LEU A 244 14.16 4.80 0.53
N LEU A 245 15.11 4.16 -0.16
CA LEU A 245 16.41 3.80 0.42
C LEU A 245 17.32 5.02 0.62
N GLU A 246 17.32 6.01 -0.29
CA GLU A 246 17.99 7.30 -0.10
C GLU A 246 17.49 8.00 1.17
N PHE A 247 16.16 8.06 1.38
CA PHE A 247 15.59 8.64 2.60
C PHE A 247 16.06 7.93 3.88
N SER A 248 16.32 6.62 3.84
CA SER A 248 16.87 5.87 4.96
C SER A 248 18.32 6.28 5.27
N GLN A 249 19.14 6.52 4.25
CA GLN A 249 20.56 6.87 4.42
C GLN A 249 20.74 8.27 4.99
N ASP A 250 19.91 9.23 4.60
CA ASP A 250 19.96 10.60 5.11
C ASP A 250 19.62 10.72 6.62
N LYS A 251 19.13 9.64 7.23
CA LYS A 251 18.71 9.60 8.63
C LYS A 251 19.55 8.70 9.53
N ARG A 252 20.48 7.94 8.95
CA ARG A 252 21.48 7.14 9.69
C ARG A 252 22.72 7.98 9.94
#